data_cca95e9902708458fd006bf6e6e3c0c1
#
_entry.id   cca95e9902708458fd006bf6e6e3c0c1
#
_cell.length_a   1.000
_cell.length_b   1.000
_cell.length_c   1.000
_cell.angle_alpha   90.00
_cell.angle_beta   90.00
_cell.angle_gamma   90.00
#
_symmetry.space_group_name_H-M   'P 1'
#
loop_
_entity.id
_entity.type
_entity.pdbx_description
1 polymer ?
#
loop_
_entity_poly.entity_id
_entity_poly.type
_entity_poly.pdbx_seq_one_letter_code
_entity_poly.pdbx_strand_id
1 'polypeptide(L)'
;MLMIRSLAPALAAGTTTVVKMPGQTAQTNAMVARIIAEAPSLPAGAVNIFSESGSEGARRLIDAAEVPVISFTGSSATGRAISAAGARHLKRFGLELGGKTPHLVFDDADLDAALPVLEKSLTVFAGQFCMTGSRLLVQRGVAERLRERLAQRLENLRVGPAADPRSDMGPLIDKANVERVERAVRQAIAAGARVVVRGGPVTEGELAAGAFYRPTLLEVDDPDLDIVQQETFGPVLTLQVFEHEEEGVALANRSEYGLAAGVWTRDVARAFRVARKIRAGTVWINDWAKVYDEFEEGGYRQSGLGRLNGVAALDDFVEYKHISLTTGAA
;
A
#
# COMPACT_ATOMS: atom_id res chain seq x y z
N MET A 1 -4.79 5.96 -11.06
CA MET A 1 -5.74 5.51 -10.02
C MET A 1 -5.63 6.34 -8.73
N LEU A 2 -4.51 6.42 -8.01
CA LEU A 2 -4.41 7.13 -6.71
C LEU A 2 -4.88 8.59 -6.76
N MET A 3 -4.48 9.34 -7.79
CA MET A 3 -4.90 10.74 -7.94
C MET A 3 -6.42 10.89 -7.98
N ILE A 4 -7.13 10.04 -8.74
CA ILE A 4 -8.59 10.16 -8.92
C ILE A 4 -9.34 9.93 -7.61
N ARG A 5 -8.86 9.04 -6.74
CA ARG A 5 -9.47 8.75 -5.45
C ARG A 5 -9.51 9.96 -4.49
N SER A 6 -8.57 10.91 -4.68
CA SER A 6 -8.58 12.19 -3.94
C SER A 6 -9.23 13.32 -4.75
N LEU A 7 -9.02 13.34 -6.07
CA LEU A 7 -9.54 14.40 -6.93
C LEU A 7 -11.06 14.36 -7.07
N ALA A 8 -11.65 13.17 -7.21
CA ALA A 8 -13.09 13.03 -7.39
C ALA A 8 -13.91 13.55 -6.18
N PRO A 9 -13.63 13.16 -4.93
CA PRO A 9 -14.34 13.70 -3.78
C PRO A 9 -14.07 15.19 -3.56
N ALA A 10 -12.86 15.69 -3.84
CA ALA A 10 -12.56 17.11 -3.77
C ALA A 10 -13.43 17.94 -4.74
N LEU A 11 -13.55 17.49 -5.99
CA LEU A 11 -14.41 18.13 -6.98
C LEU A 11 -15.91 18.01 -6.62
N ALA A 12 -16.33 16.84 -6.11
CA ALA A 12 -17.70 16.64 -5.65
C ALA A 12 -18.06 17.55 -4.47
N ALA A 13 -17.08 17.86 -3.62
CA ALA A 13 -17.22 18.84 -2.53
C ALA A 13 -17.20 20.30 -3.03
N GLY A 14 -17.02 20.56 -4.33
CA GLY A 14 -16.96 21.89 -4.93
C GLY A 14 -15.65 22.64 -4.72
N THR A 15 -14.56 21.93 -4.38
CA THR A 15 -13.25 22.54 -4.15
C THR A 15 -12.40 22.58 -5.42
N THR A 16 -11.59 23.61 -5.58
CA THR A 16 -10.53 23.64 -6.58
C THR A 16 -9.31 22.89 -6.07
N THR A 17 -8.52 22.33 -7.00
CA THR A 17 -7.38 21.47 -6.64
C THR A 17 -6.10 21.88 -7.34
N VAL A 18 -4.98 21.69 -6.63
CA VAL A 18 -3.63 21.74 -7.20
C VAL A 18 -2.99 20.36 -6.98
N VAL A 19 -2.67 19.69 -8.07
CA VAL A 19 -2.13 18.32 -8.06
C VAL A 19 -0.65 18.33 -8.43
N LYS A 20 0.19 17.96 -7.48
CA LYS A 20 1.61 17.71 -7.71
C LYS A 20 1.81 16.24 -8.10
N MET A 21 2.36 15.99 -9.27
CA MET A 21 2.63 14.65 -9.78
C MET A 21 4.14 14.31 -9.73
N PRO A 22 4.50 13.02 -9.57
CA PRO A 22 5.90 12.61 -9.46
C PRO A 22 6.64 12.71 -10.80
N GLY A 23 7.91 13.12 -10.76
CA GLY A 23 8.74 13.23 -11.96
C GLY A 23 9.00 11.89 -12.67
N GLN A 24 9.03 10.79 -11.93
CA GLN A 24 9.28 9.44 -12.48
C GLN A 24 8.22 8.98 -13.49
N THR A 25 7.01 9.52 -13.43
CA THR A 25 5.90 9.15 -14.33
C THR A 25 5.51 10.28 -15.28
N ALA A 26 6.46 11.11 -15.70
CA ALA A 26 6.21 12.34 -16.44
C ALA A 26 5.37 12.17 -17.71
N GLN A 27 5.58 11.10 -18.48
CA GLN A 27 4.79 10.82 -19.68
C GLN A 27 3.32 10.52 -19.34
N THR A 28 3.07 9.68 -18.36
CA THR A 28 1.71 9.38 -17.88
C THR A 28 1.05 10.62 -17.31
N ASN A 29 1.80 11.44 -16.57
CA ASN A 29 1.31 12.71 -16.02
C ASN A 29 0.83 13.66 -17.11
N ALA A 30 1.61 13.81 -18.19
CA ALA A 30 1.25 14.65 -19.33
C ALA A 30 -0.03 14.18 -20.03
N MET A 31 -0.19 12.86 -20.20
CA MET A 31 -1.42 12.28 -20.77
C MET A 31 -2.65 12.57 -19.90
N VAL A 32 -2.53 12.34 -18.59
CA VAL A 32 -3.62 12.59 -17.65
C VAL A 32 -3.97 14.07 -17.57
N ALA A 33 -2.96 14.96 -17.54
CA ALA A 33 -3.18 16.41 -17.53
C ALA A 33 -3.93 16.87 -18.77
N ARG A 34 -3.60 16.33 -19.96
CA ARG A 34 -4.31 16.63 -21.19
C ARG A 34 -5.78 16.16 -21.14
N ILE A 35 -6.03 14.93 -20.69
CA ILE A 35 -7.40 14.41 -20.57
C ILE A 35 -8.25 15.30 -19.66
N ILE A 36 -7.69 15.78 -18.55
CA ILE A 36 -8.38 16.67 -17.62
C ILE A 36 -8.61 18.05 -18.26
N ALA A 37 -7.60 18.60 -18.94
CA ALA A 37 -7.73 19.90 -19.60
C ALA A 37 -8.75 19.90 -20.74
N GLU A 38 -8.94 18.78 -21.42
CA GLU A 38 -9.91 18.60 -22.52
C GLU A 38 -11.32 18.21 -22.02
N ALA A 39 -11.52 18.01 -20.71
CA ALA A 39 -12.81 17.60 -20.16
C ALA A 39 -13.83 18.78 -20.19
N PRO A 40 -14.88 18.72 -21.01
CA PRO A 40 -15.75 19.88 -21.27
C PRO A 40 -16.62 20.29 -20.07
N SER A 41 -16.77 19.39 -19.10
CA SER A 41 -17.57 19.61 -17.88
C SER A 41 -16.79 20.25 -16.74
N LEU A 42 -15.46 20.37 -16.86
CA LEU A 42 -14.63 20.97 -15.82
C LEU A 42 -14.45 22.48 -16.08
N PRO A 43 -14.81 23.36 -15.13
CA PRO A 43 -14.51 24.78 -15.23
C PRO A 43 -13.00 25.04 -15.32
N ALA A 44 -12.59 26.03 -16.10
CA ALA A 44 -11.21 26.45 -16.18
C ALA A 44 -10.66 26.80 -14.80
N GLY A 45 -9.48 26.26 -14.45
CA GLY A 45 -8.84 26.48 -13.15
C GLY A 45 -9.38 25.63 -12.00
N ALA A 46 -10.41 24.79 -12.20
CA ALA A 46 -10.86 23.86 -11.17
C ALA A 46 -9.80 22.83 -10.79
N VAL A 47 -9.03 22.36 -11.77
CA VAL A 47 -7.92 21.42 -11.56
C VAL A 47 -6.64 21.97 -12.19
N ASN A 48 -5.61 22.15 -11.38
CA ASN A 48 -4.30 22.60 -11.79
C ASN A 48 -3.27 21.49 -11.52
N ILE A 49 -2.43 21.17 -12.52
CA ILE A 49 -1.51 20.04 -12.43
C ILE A 49 -0.09 20.50 -12.76
N PHE A 50 0.86 20.07 -11.93
CA PHE A 50 2.27 20.23 -12.24
C PHE A 50 3.06 18.97 -11.90
N SER A 51 4.21 18.78 -12.53
CA SER A 51 5.15 17.70 -12.23
C SER A 51 6.49 18.30 -11.78
N GLU A 52 7.09 17.70 -10.78
CA GLU A 52 8.42 18.07 -10.32
C GLU A 52 9.25 16.84 -9.98
N SER A 53 10.57 16.93 -10.16
CA SER A 53 11.53 15.90 -9.75
C SER A 53 11.96 16.03 -8.29
N GLY A 54 11.75 17.19 -7.69
CA GLY A 54 12.06 17.52 -6.31
C GLY A 54 10.82 17.60 -5.43
N SER A 55 10.85 18.51 -4.47
CA SER A 55 9.78 18.73 -3.49
C SER A 55 9.50 20.21 -3.21
N GLU A 56 9.99 21.12 -4.05
CA GLU A 56 9.85 22.57 -3.80
C GLU A 56 8.40 23.03 -3.90
N GLY A 57 7.73 22.67 -4.99
CA GLY A 57 6.31 22.98 -5.20
C GLY A 57 5.42 22.30 -4.15
N ALA A 58 5.70 21.04 -3.78
CA ALA A 58 4.98 20.36 -2.71
C ALA A 58 5.13 21.09 -1.37
N ARG A 59 6.35 21.52 -1.00
CA ARG A 59 6.59 22.31 0.22
C ARG A 59 5.84 23.64 0.18
N ARG A 60 5.84 24.32 -0.97
CA ARG A 60 5.10 25.57 -1.15
C ARG A 60 3.60 25.38 -0.88
N LEU A 61 2.99 24.29 -1.37
CA LEU A 61 1.59 23.98 -1.11
C LEU A 61 1.32 23.70 0.38
N ILE A 62 2.23 22.99 1.06
CA ILE A 62 2.10 22.73 2.50
C ILE A 62 2.21 24.04 3.30
N ASP A 63 3.06 24.97 2.86
CA ASP A 63 3.31 26.24 3.52
C ASP A 63 2.26 27.32 3.23
N ALA A 64 1.48 27.18 2.16
CA ALA A 64 0.48 28.15 1.76
C ALA A 64 -0.75 28.10 2.68
N ALA A 65 -1.09 29.22 3.32
CA ALA A 65 -2.26 29.32 4.21
C ALA A 65 -3.58 29.09 3.46
N GLU A 66 -3.60 29.42 2.17
CA GLU A 66 -4.75 29.30 1.27
C GLU A 66 -5.08 27.87 0.88
N VAL A 67 -4.23 26.90 1.23
CA VAL A 67 -4.44 25.47 0.99
C VAL A 67 -4.83 24.79 2.31
N PRO A 68 -6.12 24.70 2.65
CA PRO A 68 -6.56 24.18 3.95
C PRO A 68 -6.49 22.66 4.07
N VAL A 69 -6.48 21.94 2.95
CA VAL A 69 -6.51 20.48 2.91
C VAL A 69 -5.34 19.93 2.08
N ILE A 70 -4.64 18.94 2.61
CA ILE A 70 -3.59 18.20 1.91
C ILE A 70 -4.02 16.74 1.81
N SER A 71 -4.17 16.23 0.59
CA SER A 71 -4.31 14.80 0.33
C SER A 71 -2.99 14.26 -0.22
N PHE A 72 -2.45 13.21 0.42
CA PHE A 72 -1.14 12.65 0.08
C PHE A 72 -1.14 11.14 0.16
N THR A 73 -0.57 10.50 -0.87
CA THR A 73 -0.27 9.06 -0.88
C THR A 73 1.25 8.88 -1.01
N GLY A 74 1.83 8.10 -0.09
CA GLY A 74 3.27 7.84 -0.10
C GLY A 74 3.79 7.19 1.19
N SER A 75 5.09 7.39 1.53
CA SER A 75 5.66 6.79 2.72
C SER A 75 5.15 7.43 4.02
N SER A 76 5.04 6.63 5.08
CA SER A 76 4.65 7.12 6.42
C SER A 76 5.62 8.19 6.95
N ALA A 77 6.91 8.10 6.64
CA ALA A 77 7.88 9.12 6.98
C ALA A 77 7.56 10.48 6.34
N THR A 78 7.20 10.48 5.06
CA THR A 78 6.80 11.70 4.34
C THR A 78 5.46 12.22 4.86
N GLY A 79 4.47 11.35 5.13
CA GLY A 79 3.18 11.74 5.71
C GLY A 79 3.35 12.44 7.06
N ARG A 80 4.20 11.91 7.95
CA ARG A 80 4.55 12.55 9.23
C ARG A 80 5.19 13.94 9.03
N ALA A 81 6.11 14.07 8.07
CA ALA A 81 6.76 15.34 7.78
C ALA A 81 5.77 16.39 7.24
N ILE A 82 4.84 15.99 6.36
CA ILE A 82 3.77 16.84 5.82
C ILE A 82 2.85 17.32 6.95
N SER A 83 2.41 16.39 7.81
CA SER A 83 1.52 16.72 8.95
C SER A 83 2.19 17.71 9.92
N ALA A 84 3.45 17.49 10.25
CA ALA A 84 4.22 18.38 11.13
C ALA A 84 4.37 19.78 10.50
N ALA A 85 4.68 19.87 9.22
CA ALA A 85 4.85 21.16 8.53
C ALA A 85 3.52 21.93 8.38
N GLY A 86 2.41 21.22 8.11
CA GLY A 86 1.09 21.85 7.94
C GLY A 86 0.38 22.20 9.25
N ALA A 87 0.83 21.69 10.39
CA ALA A 87 0.19 21.89 11.69
C ALA A 87 0.04 23.37 12.07
N ARG A 88 0.99 24.24 11.71
CA ARG A 88 0.94 25.68 11.98
C ARG A 88 -0.26 26.41 11.34
N HIS A 89 -0.84 25.83 10.29
CA HIS A 89 -1.99 26.36 9.57
C HIS A 89 -3.28 25.59 9.89
N LEU A 90 -3.25 24.65 10.86
CA LEU A 90 -4.37 23.76 11.20
C LEU A 90 -4.97 23.05 9.98
N LYS A 91 -4.09 22.66 9.03
CA LYS A 91 -4.53 21.96 7.81
C LYS A 91 -5.16 20.61 8.16
N ARG A 92 -6.13 20.22 7.37
CA ARG A 92 -6.67 18.86 7.38
C ARG A 92 -5.86 17.97 6.44
N PHE A 93 -5.82 16.67 6.74
CA PHE A 93 -4.99 15.72 6.01
C PHE A 93 -5.81 14.47 5.67
N GLY A 94 -5.87 14.14 4.37
CA GLY A 94 -6.18 12.80 3.88
C GLY A 94 -4.85 12.11 3.55
N LEU A 95 -4.44 11.13 4.34
CA LEU A 95 -3.14 10.47 4.19
C LEU A 95 -3.33 8.98 3.95
N GLU A 96 -2.82 8.50 2.82
CA GLU A 96 -2.69 7.09 2.50
C GLU A 96 -1.21 6.72 2.46
N LEU A 97 -0.78 5.95 3.45
CA LEU A 97 0.64 5.75 3.73
C LEU A 97 1.07 4.30 3.57
N GLY A 98 2.23 3.97 4.09
CA GLY A 98 2.81 2.65 3.99
C GLY A 98 2.00 1.57 4.70
N GLY A 99 2.27 0.32 4.32
CA GLY A 99 1.67 -0.86 4.90
C GLY A 99 2.66 -2.01 5.06
N LYS A 100 2.32 -2.95 5.94
CA LYS A 100 3.04 -4.22 6.09
C LYS A 100 2.00 -5.34 6.21
N THR A 101 1.21 -5.51 5.16
CA THR A 101 0.02 -6.35 5.10
C THR A 101 0.32 -7.81 5.47
N PRO A 102 -0.26 -8.32 6.56
CA PRO A 102 -0.17 -9.73 6.91
C PRO A 102 -1.25 -10.54 6.18
N HIS A 103 -0.89 -11.74 5.72
CA HIS A 103 -1.82 -12.80 5.38
C HIS A 103 -1.76 -13.88 6.45
N LEU A 104 -2.86 -14.10 7.18
CA LEU A 104 -2.99 -15.18 8.14
C LEU A 104 -3.55 -16.40 7.42
N VAL A 105 -2.79 -17.47 7.35
CA VAL A 105 -3.20 -18.73 6.71
C VAL A 105 -3.36 -19.81 7.76
N PHE A 106 -4.61 -20.20 8.01
CA PHE A 106 -4.95 -21.26 8.96
C PHE A 106 -4.80 -22.66 8.31
N ASP A 107 -4.72 -23.68 9.14
CA ASP A 107 -4.47 -25.07 8.71
C ASP A 107 -5.59 -25.67 7.85
N ASP A 108 -6.81 -25.12 7.96
CA ASP A 108 -7.99 -25.50 7.16
C ASP A 108 -8.11 -24.70 5.84
N ALA A 109 -7.18 -23.77 5.55
CA ALA A 109 -7.24 -22.96 4.35
C ALA A 109 -7.15 -23.79 3.06
N ASP A 110 -7.86 -23.36 2.03
CA ASP A 110 -7.73 -23.90 0.70
C ASP A 110 -6.45 -23.38 0.01
N LEU A 111 -5.37 -24.18 0.08
CA LEU A 111 -4.09 -23.77 -0.48
C LEU A 111 -4.10 -23.66 -2.01
N ASP A 112 -4.95 -24.42 -2.69
CA ASP A 112 -5.02 -24.37 -4.15
C ASP A 112 -5.62 -23.02 -4.61
N ALA A 113 -6.58 -22.51 -3.87
CA ALA A 113 -7.14 -21.19 -4.09
C ALA A 113 -6.23 -20.07 -3.56
N ALA A 114 -5.56 -20.28 -2.41
CA ALA A 114 -4.77 -19.25 -1.75
C ALA A 114 -3.44 -18.94 -2.45
N LEU A 115 -2.68 -19.97 -2.86
CA LEU A 115 -1.32 -19.80 -3.37
C LEU A 115 -1.20 -18.86 -4.58
N PRO A 116 -2.06 -18.94 -5.62
CA PRO A 116 -2.00 -17.97 -6.72
C PRO A 116 -2.23 -16.53 -6.28
N VAL A 117 -3.11 -16.32 -5.29
CA VAL A 117 -3.42 -14.98 -4.77
C VAL A 117 -2.29 -14.46 -3.88
N LEU A 118 -1.70 -15.31 -3.04
CA LEU A 118 -0.54 -14.97 -2.21
C LEU A 118 0.67 -14.59 -3.06
N GLU A 119 0.97 -15.36 -4.13
CA GLU A 119 2.01 -15.02 -5.10
C GLU A 119 1.71 -13.66 -5.76
N LYS A 120 0.49 -13.49 -6.28
CA LYS A 120 0.08 -12.23 -6.89
C LYS A 120 0.15 -11.04 -5.93
N SER A 121 -0.19 -11.25 -4.66
CA SER A 121 -0.13 -10.21 -3.63
C SER A 121 1.29 -9.69 -3.37
N LEU A 122 2.30 -10.51 -3.65
CA LEU A 122 3.70 -10.12 -3.58
C LEU A 122 4.21 -9.50 -4.89
N THR A 123 3.78 -10.03 -6.03
CA THR A 123 4.43 -9.79 -7.32
C THR A 123 3.81 -8.68 -8.16
N VAL A 124 2.57 -8.30 -7.88
CA VAL A 124 1.92 -7.15 -8.52
C VAL A 124 2.77 -5.89 -8.33
N PHE A 125 3.04 -5.18 -9.43
CA PHE A 125 3.93 -4.03 -9.47
C PHE A 125 5.32 -4.29 -8.86
N ALA A 126 5.81 -5.53 -8.91
CA ALA A 126 7.06 -5.98 -8.29
C ALA A 126 7.11 -5.68 -6.78
N GLY A 127 6.01 -5.87 -6.08
CA GLY A 127 5.88 -5.58 -4.65
C GLY A 127 5.83 -4.09 -4.29
N GLN A 128 5.73 -3.20 -5.28
CA GLN A 128 5.64 -1.75 -5.08
C GLN A 128 4.17 -1.29 -4.97
N PHE A 129 3.49 -1.88 -4.03
CA PHE A 129 2.08 -1.60 -3.74
C PHE A 129 1.88 -1.50 -2.22
N CYS A 130 1.21 -0.47 -1.75
CA CYS A 130 1.02 -0.22 -0.31
C CYS A 130 0.32 -1.38 0.42
N MET A 131 -0.54 -2.14 -0.29
CA MET A 131 -1.22 -3.33 0.24
C MET A 131 -0.54 -4.64 -0.16
N THR A 132 0.74 -4.61 -0.58
CA THR A 132 1.52 -5.82 -0.87
C THR A 132 1.45 -6.78 0.31
N GLY A 133 1.06 -8.04 0.05
CA GLY A 133 1.04 -9.10 1.05
C GLY A 133 2.45 -9.54 1.42
N SER A 134 3.17 -8.67 2.13
CA SER A 134 4.61 -8.82 2.41
C SER A 134 4.92 -9.63 3.67
N ARG A 135 3.91 -9.99 4.46
CA ARG A 135 4.05 -10.88 5.62
C ARG A 135 3.08 -12.05 5.51
N LEU A 136 3.61 -13.24 5.63
CA LEU A 136 2.84 -14.48 5.65
C LEU A 136 2.92 -15.09 7.04
N LEU A 137 1.79 -15.13 7.74
CA LEU A 137 1.63 -15.73 9.05
C LEU A 137 0.89 -17.05 8.86
N VAL A 138 1.56 -18.17 9.13
CA VAL A 138 1.07 -19.49 8.72
C VAL A 138 0.91 -20.38 9.95
N GLN A 139 -0.26 -20.97 10.12
CA GLN A 139 -0.47 -21.94 11.18
C GLN A 139 0.37 -23.19 10.95
N ARG A 140 0.96 -23.73 12.01
CA ARG A 140 1.95 -24.82 11.94
C ARG A 140 1.50 -26.00 11.10
N GLY A 141 0.25 -26.42 11.22
CA GLY A 141 -0.27 -27.60 10.51
C GLY A 141 -0.20 -27.53 8.98
N VAL A 142 -0.04 -26.32 8.42
CA VAL A 142 0.01 -26.10 6.97
C VAL A 142 1.33 -25.48 6.51
N ALA A 143 2.21 -25.07 7.44
CA ALA A 143 3.38 -24.23 7.17
C ALA A 143 4.37 -24.86 6.19
N GLU A 144 4.73 -26.13 6.38
CA GLU A 144 5.68 -26.85 5.49
C GLU A 144 5.15 -26.91 4.06
N ARG A 145 3.92 -27.40 3.90
CA ARG A 145 3.30 -27.57 2.58
C ARG A 145 3.12 -26.24 1.85
N LEU A 146 2.74 -25.17 2.58
CA LEU A 146 2.60 -23.84 1.99
C LEU A 146 3.97 -23.29 1.59
N ARG A 147 4.97 -23.38 2.45
CA ARG A 147 6.34 -22.91 2.20
C ARG A 147 6.92 -23.53 0.94
N GLU A 148 6.88 -24.85 0.82
CA GLU A 148 7.42 -25.59 -0.35
C GLU A 148 6.71 -25.19 -1.65
N ARG A 149 5.38 -25.18 -1.63
CA ARG A 149 4.58 -24.88 -2.82
C ARG A 149 4.76 -23.42 -3.26
N LEU A 150 4.82 -22.48 -2.31
CA LEU A 150 5.03 -21.07 -2.61
C LEU A 150 6.47 -20.83 -3.12
N ALA A 151 7.47 -21.46 -2.51
CA ALA A 151 8.85 -21.38 -2.97
C ALA A 151 8.98 -21.80 -4.44
N GLN A 152 8.43 -22.96 -4.79
CA GLN A 152 8.43 -23.46 -6.16
C GLN A 152 7.78 -22.47 -7.15
N ARG A 153 6.67 -21.82 -6.75
CA ARG A 153 5.99 -20.82 -7.59
C ARG A 153 6.87 -19.59 -7.81
N LEU A 154 7.48 -19.05 -6.73
CA LEU A 154 8.33 -17.86 -6.80
C LEU A 154 9.63 -18.11 -7.60
N GLU A 155 10.21 -19.31 -7.53
CA GLU A 155 11.39 -19.69 -8.31
C GLU A 155 11.09 -19.78 -9.81
N ASN A 156 9.90 -20.22 -10.18
CA ASN A 156 9.47 -20.36 -11.57
C ASN A 156 8.98 -19.05 -12.21
N LEU A 157 8.87 -17.97 -11.41
CA LEU A 157 8.33 -16.71 -11.87
C LEU A 157 9.31 -15.99 -12.81
N ARG A 158 8.82 -15.60 -13.98
CA ARG A 158 9.60 -14.93 -15.01
C ARG A 158 9.60 -13.43 -14.82
N VAL A 159 10.74 -12.89 -14.45
CA VAL A 159 10.95 -11.45 -14.37
C VAL A 159 11.40 -10.92 -15.73
N GLY A 160 10.75 -9.89 -16.24
CA GLY A 160 11.07 -9.35 -17.55
C GLY A 160 10.37 -8.05 -17.87
N PRO A 161 10.61 -7.47 -19.06
CA PRO A 161 10.00 -6.20 -19.45
C PRO A 161 8.49 -6.35 -19.68
N ALA A 162 7.74 -5.29 -19.40
CA ALA A 162 6.28 -5.26 -19.54
C ALA A 162 5.81 -5.50 -21.00
N ALA A 163 6.66 -5.25 -21.99
CA ALA A 163 6.36 -5.50 -23.39
C ALA A 163 6.46 -6.99 -23.79
N ASP A 164 7.10 -7.83 -22.98
CA ASP A 164 7.14 -9.28 -23.21
C ASP A 164 5.94 -9.95 -22.51
N PRO A 165 4.98 -10.51 -23.27
CA PRO A 165 3.78 -11.15 -22.68
C PRO A 165 4.11 -12.39 -21.84
N ARG A 166 5.34 -12.89 -21.89
CA ARG A 166 5.81 -14.00 -21.05
C ARG A 166 6.27 -13.56 -19.67
N SER A 167 6.43 -12.25 -19.45
CA SER A 167 6.83 -11.71 -18.14
C SER A 167 5.71 -11.81 -17.14
N ASP A 168 5.95 -12.44 -16.00
CA ASP A 168 5.02 -12.53 -14.88
C ASP A 168 5.16 -11.32 -13.94
N MET A 169 6.37 -10.71 -13.87
CA MET A 169 6.67 -9.55 -13.03
C MET A 169 7.63 -8.59 -13.74
N GLY A 170 7.33 -7.30 -13.67
CA GLY A 170 8.15 -6.22 -14.23
C GLY A 170 9.30 -5.75 -13.31
N PRO A 171 9.97 -4.62 -13.67
CA PRO A 171 11.06 -4.06 -12.87
C PRO A 171 10.55 -3.26 -11.66
N LEU A 172 11.47 -2.95 -10.75
CA LEU A 172 11.32 -1.85 -9.79
C LEU A 172 11.40 -0.51 -10.53
N ILE A 173 11.04 0.58 -9.84
CA ILE A 173 10.98 1.91 -10.45
C ILE A 173 12.36 2.39 -10.95
N ASP A 174 13.43 2.07 -10.21
CA ASP A 174 14.80 2.43 -10.54
C ASP A 174 15.83 1.51 -9.85
N LYS A 175 17.12 1.69 -10.21
CA LYS A 175 18.23 0.93 -9.63
C LYS A 175 18.49 1.26 -8.16
N ALA A 176 18.24 2.48 -7.73
CA ALA A 176 18.41 2.86 -6.32
C ALA A 176 17.44 2.08 -5.42
N ASN A 177 16.21 1.79 -5.91
CA ASN A 177 15.28 0.92 -5.21
C ASN A 177 15.71 -0.55 -5.23
N VAL A 178 16.34 -1.05 -6.30
CA VAL A 178 16.95 -2.39 -6.33
C VAL A 178 17.99 -2.51 -5.20
N GLU A 179 18.89 -1.54 -5.09
CA GLU A 179 19.93 -1.51 -4.04
C GLU A 179 19.34 -1.41 -2.63
N ARG A 180 18.29 -0.61 -2.46
CA ARG A 180 17.58 -0.46 -1.19
C ARG A 180 16.92 -1.77 -0.74
N VAL A 181 16.22 -2.44 -1.65
CA VAL A 181 15.58 -3.74 -1.38
C VAL A 181 16.62 -4.80 -1.06
N GLU A 182 17.69 -4.89 -1.86
CA GLU A 182 18.78 -5.84 -1.64
C GLU A 182 19.47 -5.61 -0.29
N ARG A 183 19.71 -4.37 0.09
CA ARG A 183 20.27 -4.02 1.41
C ARG A 183 19.38 -4.50 2.55
N ALA A 184 18.06 -4.30 2.45
CA ALA A 184 17.11 -4.78 3.46
C ALA A 184 17.13 -6.32 3.59
N VAL A 185 17.20 -7.04 2.47
CA VAL A 185 17.29 -8.50 2.46
C VAL A 185 18.60 -8.97 3.11
N ARG A 186 19.75 -8.36 2.76
CA ARG A 186 21.06 -8.73 3.35
C ARG A 186 21.08 -8.47 4.86
N GLN A 187 20.51 -7.35 5.30
CA GLN A 187 20.41 -7.03 6.73
C GLN A 187 19.55 -8.05 7.47
N ALA A 188 18.41 -8.45 6.90
CA ALA A 188 17.56 -9.48 7.48
C ALA A 188 18.28 -10.84 7.62
N ILE A 189 19.00 -11.27 6.58
CA ILE A 189 19.78 -12.50 6.62
C ILE A 189 20.89 -12.41 7.69
N ALA A 190 21.60 -11.30 7.76
CA ALA A 190 22.63 -11.08 8.78
C ALA A 190 22.04 -11.06 10.21
N ALA A 191 20.77 -10.66 10.36
CA ALA A 191 20.03 -10.68 11.62
C ALA A 191 19.34 -12.02 11.94
N GLY A 192 19.59 -13.08 11.14
CA GLY A 192 19.13 -14.44 11.42
C GLY A 192 17.91 -14.91 10.62
N ALA A 193 17.41 -14.12 9.66
CA ALA A 193 16.38 -14.60 8.75
C ALA A 193 16.88 -15.76 7.88
N ARG A 194 16.09 -16.85 7.83
CA ARG A 194 16.42 -18.02 7.00
C ARG A 194 15.95 -17.81 5.56
N VAL A 195 16.80 -18.09 4.60
CA VAL A 195 16.47 -17.96 3.18
C VAL A 195 15.69 -19.20 2.72
N VAL A 196 14.47 -19.00 2.27
CA VAL A 196 13.65 -20.03 1.59
C VAL A 196 13.81 -19.91 0.07
N VAL A 197 13.61 -18.68 -0.47
CA VAL A 197 13.91 -18.36 -1.87
C VAL A 197 14.85 -17.16 -1.91
N ARG A 198 16.03 -17.33 -2.46
CA ARG A 198 16.98 -16.24 -2.65
C ARG A 198 16.82 -15.65 -4.05
N GLY A 199 15.92 -14.68 -4.15
CA GLY A 199 15.84 -13.82 -5.32
C GLY A 199 17.04 -12.88 -5.43
N GLY A 200 16.76 -11.61 -5.70
CA GLY A 200 17.78 -10.58 -5.74
C GLY A 200 17.88 -9.84 -7.06
N PRO A 201 18.83 -8.90 -7.16
CA PRO A 201 19.06 -8.13 -8.37
C PRO A 201 19.37 -9.03 -9.58
N VAL A 202 18.84 -8.69 -10.75
CA VAL A 202 19.23 -9.33 -12.00
C VAL A 202 20.47 -8.61 -12.51
N THR A 203 21.62 -9.30 -12.46
CA THR A 203 22.94 -8.71 -12.76
C THR A 203 23.55 -9.23 -14.07
N GLU A 204 22.87 -10.17 -14.74
CA GLU A 204 23.38 -10.80 -15.96
C GLU A 204 22.35 -10.74 -17.10
N GLY A 205 22.85 -10.88 -18.34
CA GLY A 205 22.04 -10.86 -19.54
C GLY A 205 21.46 -9.46 -19.86
N GLU A 206 20.49 -9.43 -20.76
CA GLU A 206 19.88 -8.19 -21.26
C GLU A 206 19.16 -7.39 -20.15
N LEU A 207 18.64 -8.07 -19.13
CA LEU A 207 17.93 -7.45 -18.02
C LEU A 207 18.85 -6.70 -17.03
N ALA A 208 20.16 -6.97 -17.05
CA ALA A 208 21.13 -6.35 -16.13
C ALA A 208 21.19 -4.80 -16.25
N ALA A 209 20.86 -4.28 -17.44
CA ALA A 209 20.78 -2.84 -17.65
C ALA A 209 19.56 -2.19 -16.95
N GLY A 210 18.51 -2.96 -16.63
CA GLY A 210 17.28 -2.52 -16.01
C GLY A 210 17.29 -2.61 -14.48
N ALA A 211 16.15 -2.30 -13.88
CA ALA A 211 15.93 -2.33 -12.43
C ALA A 211 15.19 -3.61 -11.99
N PHE A 212 15.62 -4.76 -12.47
CA PHE A 212 14.94 -6.03 -12.21
C PHE A 212 15.41 -6.68 -10.92
N TYR A 213 14.46 -7.25 -10.18
CA TYR A 213 14.70 -7.94 -8.91
C TYR A 213 13.83 -9.20 -8.83
N ARG A 214 14.43 -10.38 -8.58
CA ARG A 214 13.68 -11.63 -8.41
C ARG A 214 13.07 -11.71 -7.01
N PRO A 215 11.87 -12.29 -6.86
CA PRO A 215 11.21 -12.42 -5.56
C PRO A 215 12.07 -13.13 -4.52
N THR A 216 12.01 -12.67 -3.29
CA THR A 216 12.73 -13.28 -2.15
C THR A 216 11.70 -13.69 -1.08
N LEU A 217 11.85 -14.91 -0.56
CA LEU A 217 11.09 -15.43 0.57
C LEU A 217 12.05 -15.75 1.73
N LEU A 218 11.82 -15.10 2.86
CA LEU A 218 12.57 -15.28 4.10
C LEU A 218 11.67 -15.88 5.18
N GLU A 219 12.14 -16.89 5.88
CA GLU A 219 11.50 -17.37 7.10
C GLU A 219 12.13 -16.69 8.30
N VAL A 220 11.30 -16.19 9.23
CA VAL A 220 11.72 -15.29 10.31
C VAL A 220 11.05 -15.70 11.61
N ASP A 221 11.85 -15.97 12.65
CA ASP A 221 11.33 -16.31 13.98
C ASP A 221 11.13 -15.04 14.84
N ASP A 222 12.04 -14.07 14.74
CA ASP A 222 11.94 -12.81 15.47
C ASP A 222 11.01 -11.81 14.78
N PRO A 223 9.83 -11.50 15.35
CA PRO A 223 8.88 -10.57 14.77
C PRO A 223 9.33 -9.10 14.81
N ASP A 224 10.41 -8.78 15.52
CA ASP A 224 10.89 -7.41 15.67
C ASP A 224 12.00 -7.03 14.66
N LEU A 225 12.41 -7.97 13.80
CA LEU A 225 13.35 -7.65 12.72
C LEU A 225 12.78 -6.54 11.80
N ASP A 226 13.64 -5.64 11.36
CA ASP A 226 13.27 -4.54 10.45
C ASP A 226 12.53 -5.03 9.20
N ILE A 227 12.94 -6.19 8.65
CA ILE A 227 12.29 -6.77 7.47
C ILE A 227 10.83 -7.17 7.72
N VAL A 228 10.43 -7.40 8.98
CA VAL A 228 9.05 -7.69 9.40
C VAL A 228 8.32 -6.39 9.74
N GLN A 229 9.01 -5.43 10.35
CA GLN A 229 8.42 -4.21 10.89
C GLN A 229 8.33 -3.07 9.87
N GLN A 230 9.30 -2.95 8.94
CA GLN A 230 9.37 -1.83 7.99
C GLN A 230 8.86 -2.21 6.60
N GLU A 231 8.20 -1.28 5.95
CA GLU A 231 7.76 -1.45 4.56
C GLU A 231 8.96 -1.57 3.62
N THR A 232 9.08 -2.71 2.94
CA THR A 232 10.19 -2.94 2.00
C THR A 232 9.93 -2.32 0.63
N PHE A 233 8.67 -2.20 0.21
CA PHE A 233 8.24 -1.69 -1.10
C PHE A 233 9.00 -2.34 -2.26
N GLY A 234 8.99 -3.65 -2.28
CA GLY A 234 9.68 -4.51 -3.24
C GLY A 234 9.24 -5.97 -3.06
N PRO A 235 9.66 -6.90 -3.95
CA PRO A 235 9.17 -8.28 -3.98
C PRO A 235 9.86 -9.15 -2.92
N VAL A 236 9.69 -8.79 -1.65
CA VAL A 236 10.24 -9.51 -0.49
C VAL A 236 9.12 -9.89 0.46
N LEU A 237 9.00 -11.18 0.74
CA LEU A 237 8.02 -11.79 1.61
C LEU A 237 8.70 -12.40 2.83
N THR A 238 8.14 -12.17 4.01
CA THR A 238 8.52 -12.86 5.24
C THR A 238 7.47 -13.90 5.61
N LEU A 239 7.92 -15.07 6.08
CA LEU A 239 7.07 -16.14 6.59
C LEU A 239 7.36 -16.33 8.07
N GLN A 240 6.31 -16.32 8.88
CA GLN A 240 6.34 -16.63 10.31
C GLN A 240 5.32 -17.72 10.62
N VAL A 241 5.67 -18.64 11.51
CA VAL A 241 4.79 -19.73 11.92
C VAL A 241 4.14 -19.39 13.25
N PHE A 242 2.84 -19.67 13.39
CA PHE A 242 2.13 -19.56 14.65
C PHE A 242 1.38 -20.87 15.00
N GLU A 243 1.13 -21.10 16.28
CA GLU A 243 0.42 -22.29 16.77
C GLU A 243 -1.08 -22.06 16.90
N HIS A 244 -1.46 -20.97 17.57
CA HIS A 244 -2.85 -20.69 17.95
C HIS A 244 -3.35 -19.38 17.35
N GLU A 245 -4.68 -19.28 17.19
CA GLU A 245 -5.36 -18.10 16.59
C GLU A 245 -4.93 -16.80 17.25
N GLU A 246 -4.83 -16.77 18.59
CA GLU A 246 -4.47 -15.58 19.36
C GLU A 246 -3.05 -15.11 19.03
N GLU A 247 -2.12 -16.03 18.86
CA GLU A 247 -0.74 -15.72 18.44
C GLU A 247 -0.70 -15.15 17.03
N GLY A 248 -1.39 -15.77 16.07
CA GLY A 248 -1.51 -15.27 14.71
C GLY A 248 -2.05 -13.84 14.65
N VAL A 249 -3.10 -13.55 15.43
CA VAL A 249 -3.67 -12.20 15.56
C VAL A 249 -2.69 -11.22 16.22
N ALA A 250 -1.97 -11.66 17.25
CA ALA A 250 -0.97 -10.83 17.92
C ALA A 250 0.18 -10.45 16.94
N LEU A 251 0.69 -11.43 16.20
CA LEU A 251 1.70 -11.19 15.16
C LEU A 251 1.18 -10.25 14.07
N ALA A 252 -0.06 -10.43 13.60
CA ALA A 252 -0.66 -9.56 12.60
C ALA A 252 -0.68 -8.08 13.04
N ASN A 253 -1.00 -7.85 14.31
CA ASN A 253 -1.13 -6.52 14.90
C ASN A 253 0.18 -5.89 15.41
N ARG A 254 1.32 -6.60 15.32
CA ARG A 254 2.57 -6.19 15.97
C ARG A 254 3.26 -5.01 15.31
N SER A 255 3.10 -4.79 13.99
CA SER A 255 3.72 -3.65 13.31
C SER A 255 3.00 -2.32 13.63
N GLU A 256 3.66 -1.19 13.39
CA GLU A 256 3.04 0.14 13.52
C GLU A 256 1.97 0.42 12.45
N TYR A 257 1.93 -0.37 11.39
CA TYR A 257 1.01 -0.24 10.26
C TYR A 257 -0.36 -0.85 10.56
N GLY A 258 -1.31 -0.53 9.70
CA GLY A 258 -2.67 -1.04 9.75
C GLY A 258 -3.45 -0.70 8.47
N LEU A 259 -2.81 -0.87 7.29
CA LEU A 259 -3.48 -0.57 6.02
C LEU A 259 -4.46 -1.68 5.64
N ALA A 260 -3.95 -2.90 5.46
CA ALA A 260 -4.75 -4.04 5.06
C ALA A 260 -4.26 -5.35 5.69
N ALA A 261 -5.08 -6.39 5.62
CA ALA A 261 -4.76 -7.76 6.00
C ALA A 261 -5.59 -8.77 5.20
N GLY A 262 -5.11 -10.02 5.11
CA GLY A 262 -5.83 -11.15 4.56
C GLY A 262 -6.00 -12.27 5.58
N VAL A 263 -7.14 -12.96 5.56
CA VAL A 263 -7.45 -14.12 6.42
C VAL A 263 -7.87 -15.28 5.54
N TRP A 264 -7.17 -16.41 5.67
CA TRP A 264 -7.38 -17.60 4.85
C TRP A 264 -7.83 -18.76 5.72
N THR A 265 -9.08 -19.16 5.63
CA THR A 265 -9.70 -20.26 6.39
C THR A 265 -11.02 -20.69 5.72
N ARG A 266 -11.42 -21.93 5.89
CA ARG A 266 -12.76 -22.43 5.50
C ARG A 266 -13.82 -22.21 6.58
N ASP A 267 -13.41 -21.91 7.81
CA ASP A 267 -14.31 -21.61 8.92
C ASP A 267 -14.76 -20.13 8.88
N VAL A 268 -15.99 -19.90 8.47
CA VAL A 268 -16.59 -18.56 8.37
C VAL A 268 -16.63 -17.86 9.74
N ALA A 269 -16.90 -18.58 10.82
CA ALA A 269 -16.92 -17.99 12.16
C ALA A 269 -15.53 -17.52 12.59
N ARG A 270 -14.48 -18.31 12.34
CA ARG A 270 -13.08 -17.90 12.51
C ARG A 270 -12.74 -16.69 11.66
N ALA A 271 -13.09 -16.71 10.38
CA ALA A 271 -12.79 -15.63 9.44
C ALA A 271 -13.25 -14.26 9.98
N PHE A 272 -14.52 -14.15 10.38
CA PHE A 272 -15.06 -12.90 10.92
C PHE A 272 -14.53 -12.57 12.32
N ARG A 273 -14.32 -13.58 13.18
CA ARG A 273 -13.76 -13.38 14.52
C ARG A 273 -12.34 -12.80 14.43
N VAL A 274 -11.49 -13.35 13.56
CA VAL A 274 -10.12 -12.90 13.33
C VAL A 274 -10.12 -11.53 12.66
N ALA A 275 -10.90 -11.33 11.60
CA ALA A 275 -10.98 -10.06 10.89
C ALA A 275 -11.33 -8.90 11.83
N ARG A 276 -12.25 -9.08 12.79
CA ARG A 276 -12.60 -8.04 13.77
C ARG A 276 -11.50 -7.73 14.78
N LYS A 277 -10.57 -8.67 15.04
CA LYS A 277 -9.45 -8.48 15.97
C LYS A 277 -8.23 -7.84 15.29
N ILE A 278 -8.14 -7.91 13.97
CA ILE A 278 -7.03 -7.32 13.20
C ILE A 278 -7.23 -5.80 13.13
N ARG A 279 -6.16 -5.06 13.42
CA ARG A 279 -6.12 -3.59 13.41
C ARG A 279 -5.69 -3.07 12.04
N ALA A 280 -6.54 -3.27 11.03
CA ALA A 280 -6.33 -2.80 9.66
C ALA A 280 -7.63 -2.16 9.13
N GLY A 281 -7.47 -1.20 8.23
CA GLY A 281 -8.60 -0.52 7.61
C GLY A 281 -9.37 -1.41 6.64
N THR A 282 -8.69 -2.34 5.98
CA THR A 282 -9.30 -3.35 5.11
C THR A 282 -8.85 -4.75 5.51
N VAL A 283 -9.79 -5.68 5.64
CA VAL A 283 -9.48 -7.10 5.87
C VAL A 283 -10.23 -7.95 4.85
N TRP A 284 -9.48 -8.65 4.02
CA TRP A 284 -10.04 -9.60 3.06
C TRP A 284 -10.13 -11.01 3.67
N ILE A 285 -11.18 -11.73 3.34
CA ILE A 285 -11.35 -13.13 3.70
C ILE A 285 -11.25 -13.97 2.42
N ASN A 286 -10.27 -14.87 2.37
CA ASN A 286 -9.96 -15.73 1.23
C ASN A 286 -9.77 -14.97 -0.09
N ASP A 287 -9.22 -13.74 0.01
CA ASP A 287 -9.03 -12.85 -1.14
C ASP A 287 -7.92 -11.83 -0.87
N TRP A 288 -7.62 -10.98 -1.88
CA TRP A 288 -6.68 -9.88 -1.79
C TRP A 288 -6.99 -8.79 -2.83
N ALA A 289 -6.76 -7.53 -2.45
CA ALA A 289 -6.82 -6.32 -3.29
C ALA A 289 -8.15 -6.04 -3.99
N LYS A 290 -9.25 -6.60 -3.52
CA LYS A 290 -10.58 -6.16 -3.95
C LYS A 290 -10.94 -4.88 -3.21
N VAL A 291 -11.11 -3.81 -3.98
CA VAL A 291 -11.51 -2.48 -3.52
C VAL A 291 -12.82 -2.13 -4.24
N TYR A 292 -13.74 -1.57 -3.50
CA TYR A 292 -15.05 -1.16 -4.01
C TYR A 292 -15.20 0.35 -3.81
N ASP A 293 -15.67 1.05 -4.85
CA ASP A 293 -15.80 2.51 -4.81
C ASP A 293 -16.89 2.98 -3.83
N GLU A 294 -17.85 2.10 -3.50
CA GLU A 294 -18.96 2.35 -2.60
C GLU A 294 -18.60 2.26 -1.11
N PHE A 295 -17.45 1.66 -0.78
CA PHE A 295 -17.04 1.44 0.61
C PHE A 295 -15.77 2.20 0.94
N GLU A 296 -15.73 2.74 2.14
CA GLU A 296 -14.58 3.46 2.67
C GLU A 296 -13.34 2.58 2.74
N GLU A 297 -12.22 3.14 2.32
CA GLU A 297 -10.89 2.57 2.41
C GLU A 297 -9.94 3.54 3.08
N GLY A 298 -9.00 3.04 3.86
CA GLY A 298 -7.98 3.87 4.49
C GLY A 298 -7.25 3.16 5.61
N GLY A 299 -6.03 3.61 5.88
CA GLY A 299 -5.17 3.00 6.85
C GLY A 299 -5.56 3.30 8.30
N TYR A 300 -5.31 2.34 9.18
CA TYR A 300 -5.27 2.55 10.63
C TYR A 300 -3.85 2.92 11.05
N ARG A 301 -3.70 3.55 12.23
CA ARG A 301 -2.42 3.82 12.89
C ARG A 301 -1.47 4.60 11.98
N GLN A 302 -0.23 4.10 11.73
CA GLN A 302 0.76 4.79 10.87
C GLN A 302 0.55 4.58 9.37
N SER A 303 -0.53 3.90 8.98
CA SER A 303 -0.88 3.70 7.57
C SER A 303 -1.79 4.78 7.00
N GLY A 304 -2.32 5.70 7.81
CA GLY A 304 -3.07 6.81 7.24
C GLY A 304 -3.99 7.55 8.19
N LEU A 305 -4.55 8.64 7.65
CA LEU A 305 -5.59 9.49 8.23
C LEU A 305 -6.64 9.77 7.16
N GLY A 306 -7.91 9.92 7.55
CA GLY A 306 -9.01 10.10 6.61
C GLY A 306 -9.45 8.78 5.97
N ARG A 307 -10.33 8.88 4.98
CA ARG A 307 -10.81 7.74 4.19
C ARG A 307 -10.89 8.12 2.72
N LEU A 308 -10.62 7.13 1.87
CA LEU A 308 -10.87 7.19 0.43
C LEU A 308 -12.09 6.34 0.11
N ASN A 309 -12.68 6.57 -1.07
CA ASN A 309 -13.90 5.92 -1.52
C ASN A 309 -15.08 6.12 -0.55
N GLY A 310 -16.25 5.58 -0.87
CA GLY A 310 -17.44 5.75 -0.05
C GLY A 310 -17.83 7.21 0.14
N VAL A 311 -18.83 7.43 0.97
CA VAL A 311 -19.35 8.79 1.27
C VAL A 311 -18.42 9.55 2.20
N ALA A 312 -17.76 8.87 3.13
CA ALA A 312 -16.86 9.51 4.10
C ALA A 312 -15.61 10.14 3.46
N ALA A 313 -15.28 9.81 2.21
CA ALA A 313 -14.21 10.48 1.47
C ALA A 313 -14.46 12.00 1.29
N LEU A 314 -15.71 12.46 1.34
CA LEU A 314 -16.06 13.87 1.26
C LEU A 314 -15.67 14.64 2.52
N ASP A 315 -15.63 13.97 3.68
CA ASP A 315 -15.36 14.62 4.97
C ASP A 315 -13.99 15.29 5.04
N ASP A 316 -13.02 14.79 4.27
CA ASP A 316 -11.69 15.40 4.18
C ASP A 316 -11.74 16.78 3.49
N PHE A 317 -12.76 17.08 2.65
CA PHE A 317 -12.83 18.25 1.78
C PHE A 317 -13.95 19.22 2.14
N VAL A 318 -14.77 18.96 3.16
CA VAL A 318 -15.89 19.81 3.58
C VAL A 318 -15.75 20.30 5.01
N GLU A 319 -16.39 21.43 5.33
CA GLU A 319 -16.54 21.91 6.70
C GLU A 319 -18.03 21.99 7.05
N TYR A 320 -18.40 21.44 8.21
CA TYR A 320 -19.78 21.47 8.69
C TYR A 320 -20.09 22.80 9.36
N LYS A 321 -21.22 23.42 8.96
CA LYS A 321 -21.74 24.67 9.56
C LYS A 321 -23.05 24.41 10.27
N HIS A 322 -23.15 24.81 11.54
CA HIS A 322 -24.41 24.86 12.25
C HIS A 322 -25.05 26.26 12.08
N ILE A 323 -26.31 26.29 11.66
CA ILE A 323 -27.10 27.52 11.58
C ILE A 323 -28.32 27.35 12.48
N SER A 324 -28.46 28.23 13.45
CA SER A 324 -29.63 28.26 14.37
C SER A 324 -30.40 29.53 14.18
N LEU A 325 -31.74 29.42 14.10
CA LEU A 325 -32.67 30.55 14.04
C LEU A 325 -33.67 30.40 15.19
N THR A 326 -33.77 31.42 16.04
CA THR A 326 -34.85 31.52 17.03
C THR A 326 -35.97 32.33 16.44
N THR A 327 -37.15 31.74 16.27
CA THR A 327 -38.35 32.41 15.83
C THR A 327 -39.13 32.92 17.07
N GLY A 328 -39.58 34.21 17.11
CA GLY A 328 -40.46 34.74 18.15
C GLY A 328 -39.81 35.67 19.17
N ALA A 329 -38.65 36.23 18.92
CA ALA A 329 -38.15 37.43 19.59
C ALA A 329 -38.55 38.66 18.73
N ALA A 330 -39.78 39.12 18.88
CA ALA A 330 -40.21 40.43 18.44
C ALA A 330 -40.31 41.35 19.67
#